data_51892ac282d03b7e28e4ae86b0253e68
#
_entry.id   51892ac282d03b7e28e4ae86b0253e68
#
_cell.length_a   1.000
_cell.length_b   1.000
_cell.length_c   1.000
_cell.angle_alpha   90.00
_cell.angle_beta   90.00
_cell.angle_gamma   90.00
#
_symmetry.space_group_name_H-M   'P 1'
#
loop_
_entity.id
_entity.type
_entity.pdbx_description
1 polymer ?
#
loop_
_entity_poly.entity_id
_entity_poly.type
_entity_poly.pdbx_seq_one_letter_code
_entity_poly.pdbx_strand_id
1 'polypeptide(L)'
;MKKTTIFILLLSALILGCSDQHPNLDKGLYANLHTSKGEIILRLEMEKTPVTVANFVSLAEGENKKVAEEFSGKKYYDGLIFHRVINDFMIQGGDPTATGSGGPGYKFGDEFTDLTHNGPGILSMANAGPGTNGSQFFITHK
;
A
#
# COMPACT_ATOMS: atom_id res chain seq x y z
N MET A 1 -38.20 57.86 -7.08
CA MET A 1 -37.52 57.16 -6.02
C MET A 1 -37.31 55.72 -6.43
N LYS A 2 -36.06 55.35 -6.86
CA LYS A 2 -35.68 54.00 -7.32
C LYS A 2 -35.16 53.22 -6.14
N LYS A 3 -35.83 52.13 -5.74
CA LYS A 3 -35.39 51.20 -4.70
C LYS A 3 -34.37 50.23 -5.29
N THR A 4 -33.12 50.36 -4.85
CA THR A 4 -32.04 49.44 -5.23
C THR A 4 -32.06 48.27 -4.24
N THR A 5 -32.46 47.09 -4.73
CA THR A 5 -32.42 45.84 -3.94
C THR A 5 -31.00 45.26 -4.06
N ILE A 6 -30.27 45.24 -2.94
CA ILE A 6 -28.96 44.61 -2.82
C ILE A 6 -29.17 43.13 -2.58
N PHE A 7 -28.74 42.31 -3.56
CA PHE A 7 -28.74 40.85 -3.44
C PHE A 7 -27.39 40.42 -2.82
N ILE A 8 -27.45 40.08 -1.54
CA ILE A 8 -26.26 39.53 -0.84
C ILE A 8 -26.17 38.04 -1.18
N LEU A 9 -25.23 37.69 -2.05
CA LEU A 9 -24.91 36.30 -2.38
C LEU A 9 -24.07 35.74 -1.20
N LEU A 10 -24.69 34.92 -0.33
CA LEU A 10 -23.97 34.16 0.70
C LEU A 10 -23.24 33.02 0.00
N LEU A 11 -21.93 33.20 -0.24
CA LEU A 11 -21.02 32.17 -0.70
C LEU A 11 -20.65 31.28 0.50
N SER A 12 -21.42 30.21 0.74
CA SER A 12 -21.09 29.21 1.74
C SER A 12 -19.93 28.36 1.19
N ALA A 13 -18.71 28.67 1.63
CA ALA A 13 -17.54 27.82 1.40
C ALA A 13 -17.78 26.50 2.15
N LEU A 14 -18.12 25.44 1.42
CA LEU A 14 -18.01 24.07 1.92
C LEU A 14 -16.52 23.76 2.14
N ILE A 15 -16.08 23.90 3.37
CA ILE A 15 -14.82 23.35 3.83
C ILE A 15 -15.03 21.82 3.90
N LEU A 16 -14.72 21.10 2.82
CA LEU A 16 -14.52 19.66 2.91
C LEU A 16 -13.25 19.43 3.74
N GLY A 17 -13.41 19.36 5.05
CA GLY A 17 -12.36 18.86 5.93
C GLY A 17 -12.13 17.39 5.57
N CYS A 18 -10.92 17.04 5.14
CA CYS A 18 -10.47 15.66 5.21
C CYS A 18 -10.60 15.23 6.67
N SER A 19 -11.60 14.39 6.98
CA SER A 19 -11.68 13.73 8.27
C SER A 19 -10.58 12.67 8.28
N ASP A 20 -9.63 12.79 9.20
CA ASP A 20 -8.66 11.73 9.45
C ASP A 20 -9.42 10.46 9.84
N GLN A 21 -9.43 9.47 8.97
CA GLN A 21 -10.09 8.18 9.21
C GLN A 21 -9.45 7.43 10.39
N HIS A 22 -8.21 7.77 10.72
CA HIS A 22 -7.42 7.13 11.79
C HIS A 22 -6.70 8.19 12.64
N PRO A 23 -7.44 8.93 13.50
CA PRO A 23 -6.90 10.07 14.26
C PRO A 23 -5.79 9.70 15.27
N ASN A 24 -5.61 8.41 15.55
CA ASN A 24 -4.61 7.89 16.49
C ASN A 24 -3.28 7.50 15.82
N LEU A 25 -3.17 7.63 14.50
CA LEU A 25 -1.92 7.35 13.79
C LEU A 25 -1.04 8.59 13.74
N ASP A 26 0.26 8.42 13.93
CA ASP A 26 1.24 9.46 13.69
C ASP A 26 1.27 9.88 12.22
N LYS A 27 1.82 11.07 11.94
CA LYS A 27 2.02 11.48 10.54
C LYS A 27 2.90 10.49 9.80
N GLY A 28 2.47 10.06 8.62
CA GLY A 28 3.19 9.08 7.82
C GLY A 28 2.42 8.66 6.58
N LEU A 29 3.05 7.82 5.79
CA LEU A 29 2.41 7.13 4.67
C LEU A 29 1.94 5.75 5.16
N TYR A 30 0.71 5.43 4.90
CA TYR A 30 0.10 4.17 5.35
C TYR A 30 -0.61 3.47 4.19
N ALA A 31 -0.58 2.15 4.23
CA ALA A 31 -1.45 1.29 3.43
C ALA A 31 -2.50 0.66 4.34
N ASN A 32 -3.77 0.73 3.95
CA ASN A 32 -4.85 0.03 4.62
C ASN A 32 -5.29 -1.16 3.78
N LEU A 33 -5.01 -2.38 4.24
CA LEU A 33 -5.40 -3.62 3.59
C LEU A 33 -6.76 -4.07 4.15
N HIS A 34 -7.81 -3.95 3.34
CA HIS A 34 -9.12 -4.48 3.67
C HIS A 34 -9.16 -5.98 3.35
N THR A 35 -9.23 -6.81 4.37
CA THR A 35 -9.25 -8.26 4.22
C THR A 35 -10.58 -8.86 4.68
N SER A 36 -10.87 -10.09 4.30
CA SER A 36 -12.03 -10.84 4.79
C SER A 36 -12.02 -11.10 6.30
N LYS A 37 -10.90 -10.83 6.97
CA LYS A 37 -10.71 -11.00 8.42
C LYS A 37 -10.60 -9.68 9.19
N GLY A 38 -10.69 -8.55 8.50
CA GLY A 38 -10.55 -7.22 9.07
C GLY A 38 -9.49 -6.38 8.36
N GLU A 39 -9.26 -5.20 8.88
CA GLU A 39 -8.30 -4.24 8.35
C GLU A 39 -6.90 -4.49 8.93
N ILE A 40 -5.88 -4.29 8.08
CA ILE A 40 -4.48 -4.27 8.49
C ILE A 40 -3.90 -2.94 8.04
N ILE A 41 -3.53 -2.10 8.99
CA ILE A 41 -2.92 -0.80 8.71
C ILE A 41 -1.41 -0.94 8.80
N LEU A 42 -0.72 -0.60 7.73
CA LEU A 42 0.73 -0.74 7.58
C LEU A 42 1.36 0.63 7.37
N ARG A 43 2.31 1.00 8.21
CA ARG A 43 3.16 2.16 7.97
C ARG A 43 4.20 1.81 6.91
N LEU A 44 4.36 2.68 5.91
CA LEU A 44 5.32 2.51 4.83
C LEU A 44 6.53 3.42 5.07
N GLU A 45 7.72 2.84 5.16
CA GLU A 45 8.97 3.54 5.51
C GLU A 45 9.61 4.23 4.30
N MET A 46 8.88 5.20 3.72
CA MET A 46 9.27 5.92 2.49
C MET A 46 10.65 6.57 2.57
N GLU A 47 11.03 7.10 3.72
CA GLU A 47 12.34 7.77 3.87
C GLU A 47 13.51 6.79 3.84
N LYS A 48 13.28 5.56 4.33
CA LYS A 48 14.31 4.52 4.44
C LYS A 48 14.35 3.59 3.23
N THR A 49 13.20 3.33 2.61
CA THR A 49 13.06 2.40 1.49
C THR A 49 12.22 2.98 0.37
N PRO A 50 12.66 4.12 -0.25
CA PRO A 50 11.82 4.88 -1.19
C PRO A 50 11.45 4.09 -2.44
N VAL A 51 12.32 3.27 -3.00
CA VAL A 51 12.03 2.48 -4.21
C VAL A 51 11.02 1.38 -3.90
N THR A 52 11.19 0.68 -2.78
CA THR A 52 10.29 -0.37 -2.32
C THR A 52 8.88 0.17 -2.06
N VAL A 53 8.81 1.29 -1.35
CA VAL A 53 7.52 1.94 -1.06
C VAL A 53 6.86 2.47 -2.33
N ALA A 54 7.61 3.15 -3.22
CA ALA A 54 7.07 3.62 -4.49
C ALA A 54 6.57 2.46 -5.37
N ASN A 55 7.28 1.34 -5.39
CA ASN A 55 6.84 0.13 -6.07
C ASN A 55 5.50 -0.37 -5.50
N PHE A 56 5.41 -0.54 -4.19
CA PHE A 56 4.20 -1.02 -3.53
C PHE A 56 3.00 -0.10 -3.78
N VAL A 57 3.17 1.21 -3.57
CA VAL A 57 2.10 2.21 -3.77
C VAL A 57 1.64 2.24 -5.22
N SER A 58 2.57 2.31 -6.19
CA SER A 58 2.20 2.36 -7.61
C SER A 58 1.47 1.10 -8.08
N LEU A 59 1.79 -0.06 -7.52
CA LEU A 59 1.05 -1.30 -7.75
C LEU A 59 -0.35 -1.24 -7.13
N ALA A 60 -0.45 -0.79 -5.88
CA ALA A 60 -1.71 -0.68 -5.16
C ALA A 60 -2.70 0.29 -5.85
N GLU A 61 -2.19 1.39 -6.39
CA GLU A 61 -2.98 2.42 -7.09
C GLU A 61 -3.25 2.10 -8.55
N GLY A 62 -2.58 1.09 -9.13
CA GLY A 62 -2.73 0.73 -10.54
C GLY A 62 -1.97 1.66 -11.50
N GLU A 63 -1.03 2.44 -10.98
CA GLU A 63 -0.27 3.45 -11.74
C GLU A 63 1.11 2.97 -12.19
N ASN A 64 1.50 1.75 -11.82
CA ASN A 64 2.80 1.20 -12.15
C ASN A 64 2.89 0.85 -13.65
N LYS A 65 3.70 1.62 -14.38
CA LYS A 65 3.88 1.48 -15.84
C LYS A 65 4.84 0.35 -16.26
N LYS A 66 5.47 -0.33 -15.30
CA LYS A 66 6.41 -1.43 -15.57
C LYS A 66 5.76 -2.80 -15.45
N VAL A 67 4.52 -2.89 -14.95
CA VAL A 67 3.80 -4.16 -14.82
C VAL A 67 3.59 -4.81 -16.19
N ALA A 68 3.47 -6.14 -16.20
CA ALA A 68 3.02 -6.86 -17.37
C ALA A 68 1.67 -6.32 -17.87
N GLU A 69 1.45 -6.36 -19.18
CA GLU A 69 0.29 -5.74 -19.85
C GLU A 69 -1.05 -6.14 -19.21
N GLU A 70 -1.15 -7.38 -18.79
CA GLU A 70 -2.34 -7.92 -18.12
C GLU A 70 -2.71 -7.23 -16.81
N PHE A 71 -1.77 -6.54 -16.15
CA PHE A 71 -1.97 -5.79 -14.91
C PHE A 71 -2.02 -4.27 -15.12
N SER A 72 -1.81 -3.79 -16.34
CA SER A 72 -1.75 -2.36 -16.64
C SER A 72 -3.05 -1.66 -16.28
N GLY A 73 -2.96 -0.55 -15.53
CA GLY A 73 -4.10 0.26 -15.09
C GLY A 73 -5.01 -0.42 -14.05
N LYS A 74 -4.61 -1.55 -13.49
CA LYS A 74 -5.35 -2.25 -12.45
C LYS A 74 -4.70 -2.06 -11.09
N LYS A 75 -5.53 -1.93 -10.05
CA LYS A 75 -5.08 -2.02 -8.65
C LYS A 75 -4.60 -3.44 -8.40
N TYR A 76 -3.29 -3.62 -8.42
CA TYR A 76 -2.64 -4.92 -8.51
C TYR A 76 -2.99 -5.87 -7.37
N TYR A 77 -3.14 -5.35 -6.15
CA TYR A 77 -3.38 -6.16 -4.96
C TYR A 77 -4.85 -6.51 -4.71
N ASP A 78 -5.78 -5.87 -5.43
CA ASP A 78 -7.21 -6.11 -5.21
C ASP A 78 -7.59 -7.54 -5.60
N GLY A 79 -8.27 -8.24 -4.68
CA GLY A 79 -8.72 -9.62 -4.86
C GLY A 79 -7.64 -10.68 -4.66
N LEU A 80 -6.40 -10.30 -4.35
CA LEU A 80 -5.34 -11.27 -4.03
C LEU A 80 -5.54 -11.89 -2.65
N ILE A 81 -4.93 -13.04 -2.45
CA ILE A 81 -4.98 -13.76 -1.17
C ILE A 81 -3.61 -13.81 -0.49
N PHE A 82 -3.61 -14.02 0.81
CA PHE A 82 -2.41 -14.49 1.50
C PHE A 82 -2.25 -15.99 1.21
N HIS A 83 -1.48 -16.30 0.19
CA HIS A 83 -1.31 -17.67 -0.33
C HIS A 83 -0.41 -18.56 0.54
N ARG A 84 0.35 -17.96 1.45
CA ARG A 84 1.21 -18.69 2.38
C ARG A 84 1.03 -18.12 3.78
N VAL A 85 0.58 -18.97 4.69
CA VAL A 85 0.34 -18.63 6.10
C VAL A 85 1.04 -19.66 6.96
N ILE A 86 2.02 -19.24 7.74
CA ILE A 86 2.78 -20.11 8.66
C ILE A 86 2.60 -19.57 10.06
N ASN A 87 2.01 -20.41 10.92
CA ASN A 87 1.82 -20.09 12.33
C ASN A 87 3.15 -19.77 13.00
N ASP A 88 3.14 -18.80 13.91
CA ASP A 88 4.33 -18.32 14.64
C ASP A 88 5.48 -17.84 13.73
N PHE A 89 5.19 -17.47 12.49
CA PHE A 89 6.19 -16.95 11.58
C PHE A 89 5.68 -15.75 10.79
N MET A 90 4.88 -15.95 9.72
CA MET A 90 4.41 -14.85 8.88
C MET A 90 3.20 -15.22 8.04
N ILE A 91 2.56 -14.20 7.45
CA ILE A 91 1.62 -14.32 6.34
C ILE A 91 2.22 -13.66 5.10
N GLN A 92 2.12 -14.30 3.93
CA GLN A 92 2.69 -13.82 2.68
C GLN A 92 1.60 -13.71 1.60
N GLY A 93 1.59 -12.58 0.91
CA GLY A 93 0.66 -12.26 -0.17
C GLY A 93 1.33 -11.52 -1.32
N GLY A 94 0.53 -10.92 -2.21
CA GLY A 94 1.02 -10.12 -3.33
C GLY A 94 1.42 -10.92 -4.57
N ASP A 95 1.03 -12.19 -4.64
CA ASP A 95 1.20 -13.04 -5.81
C ASP A 95 -0.13 -13.22 -6.56
N PRO A 96 -0.26 -12.73 -7.81
CA PRO A 96 -1.49 -12.84 -8.57
C PRO A 96 -1.85 -14.27 -8.96
N THR A 97 -0.88 -15.19 -8.94
CA THR A 97 -1.09 -16.60 -9.26
C THR A 97 -1.36 -17.46 -8.02
N ALA A 98 -1.14 -16.92 -6.83
CA ALA A 98 -1.23 -17.60 -5.54
C ALA A 98 -0.35 -18.87 -5.40
N THR A 99 0.70 -18.99 -6.23
CA THR A 99 1.61 -20.16 -6.25
C THR A 99 2.92 -19.93 -5.50
N GLY A 100 3.21 -18.66 -5.15
CA GLY A 100 4.50 -18.21 -4.64
C GLY A 100 5.53 -17.86 -5.71
N SER A 101 5.20 -18.06 -6.99
CA SER A 101 6.10 -17.82 -8.13
C SER A 101 5.67 -16.65 -9.02
N GLY A 102 4.46 -16.13 -8.85
CA GLY A 102 3.93 -15.01 -9.61
C GLY A 102 4.48 -13.67 -9.17
N GLY A 103 4.29 -12.66 -10.01
CA GLY A 103 4.77 -11.32 -9.75
C GLY A 103 4.34 -10.33 -10.83
N PRO A 104 4.82 -9.08 -10.76
CA PRO A 104 4.34 -7.97 -11.60
C PRO A 104 4.94 -7.95 -13.01
N GLY A 105 5.77 -8.93 -13.38
CA GLY A 105 6.44 -9.00 -14.68
C GLY A 105 7.84 -8.35 -14.70
N TYR A 106 8.30 -7.81 -13.58
CA TYR A 106 9.65 -7.24 -13.42
C TYR A 106 10.22 -7.53 -12.03
N LYS A 107 11.49 -7.22 -11.86
CA LYS A 107 12.19 -7.28 -10.57
C LYS A 107 12.92 -5.97 -10.30
N PHE A 108 13.17 -5.67 -9.00
CA PHE A 108 13.96 -4.52 -8.58
C PHE A 108 14.92 -4.89 -7.43
N GLY A 109 15.91 -4.01 -7.21
CA GLY A 109 16.97 -4.22 -6.24
C GLY A 109 16.51 -4.14 -4.79
N ASP A 110 17.37 -4.58 -3.88
CA ASP A 110 17.15 -4.51 -2.45
C ASP A 110 17.47 -3.11 -1.93
N GLU A 111 16.76 -2.71 -0.87
CA GLU A 111 17.07 -1.52 -0.06
C GLU A 111 17.31 -1.97 1.38
N PHE A 112 18.56 -2.14 1.74
CA PHE A 112 18.98 -2.50 3.11
C PHE A 112 19.23 -1.24 3.92
N THR A 113 18.64 -1.22 5.13
CA THR A 113 18.75 -0.12 6.08
C THR A 113 18.94 -0.66 7.50
N ASP A 114 18.69 0.18 8.50
CA ASP A 114 18.63 -0.20 9.92
C ASP A 114 17.33 -0.92 10.32
N LEU A 115 16.37 -1.08 9.39
CA LEU A 115 15.12 -1.80 9.64
C LEU A 115 15.39 -3.31 9.75
N THR A 116 14.82 -3.93 10.77
CA THR A 116 15.01 -5.35 11.09
C THR A 116 13.70 -6.06 11.36
N HIS A 117 13.69 -7.39 11.19
CA HIS A 117 12.52 -8.24 11.48
C HIS A 117 12.59 -8.71 12.94
N ASN A 118 12.43 -7.79 13.88
CA ASN A 118 12.66 -8.02 15.31
C ASN A 118 11.37 -8.23 16.13
N GLY A 119 10.26 -8.49 15.48
CA GLY A 119 8.99 -8.71 16.15
C GLY A 119 7.83 -8.96 15.21
N PRO A 120 6.61 -9.09 15.73
CA PRO A 120 5.40 -9.24 14.93
C PRO A 120 4.99 -7.92 14.28
N GLY A 121 4.26 -8.02 13.17
CA GLY A 121 3.69 -6.87 12.47
C GLY A 121 4.66 -6.14 11.53
N ILE A 122 5.84 -6.69 11.24
CA ILE A 122 6.80 -6.10 10.30
C ILE A 122 6.42 -6.47 8.88
N LEU A 123 6.19 -5.44 8.04
CA LEU A 123 6.00 -5.59 6.60
C LEU A 123 7.35 -5.62 5.88
N SER A 124 7.56 -6.59 5.01
CA SER A 124 8.77 -6.68 4.18
C SER A 124 8.51 -7.37 2.85
N MET A 125 9.39 -7.13 1.87
CA MET A 125 9.29 -7.78 0.56
C MET A 125 9.74 -9.23 0.63
N ALA A 126 8.96 -10.11 0.01
CA ALA A 126 9.39 -11.48 -0.27
C ALA A 126 10.13 -11.51 -1.61
N ASN A 127 11.23 -12.25 -1.65
CA ASN A 127 12.04 -12.41 -2.87
C ASN A 127 12.67 -13.81 -2.95
N ALA A 128 13.28 -14.12 -4.08
CA ALA A 128 13.95 -15.41 -4.35
C ALA A 128 15.50 -15.29 -4.31
N GLY A 129 16.03 -14.27 -3.66
CA GLY A 129 17.44 -13.95 -3.56
C GLY A 129 17.74 -12.48 -3.91
N PRO A 130 18.97 -12.04 -3.84
CA PRO A 130 19.33 -10.64 -4.01
C PRO A 130 18.80 -10.02 -5.30
N GLY A 131 18.19 -8.83 -5.18
CA GLY A 131 17.70 -8.08 -6.34
C GLY A 131 16.50 -8.69 -7.05
N THR A 132 15.74 -9.56 -6.41
CA THR A 132 14.57 -10.22 -7.01
C THR A 132 13.24 -9.80 -6.43
N ASN A 133 13.17 -8.63 -5.82
CA ASN A 133 11.91 -8.07 -5.32
C ASN A 133 10.93 -7.82 -6.47
N GLY A 134 9.65 -8.02 -6.20
CA GLY A 134 8.57 -7.81 -7.17
C GLY A 134 7.34 -7.21 -6.50
N SER A 135 6.26 -7.98 -6.41
CA SER A 135 5.03 -7.58 -5.74
C SER A 135 4.76 -8.34 -4.45
N GLN A 136 5.40 -9.48 -4.24
CA GLN A 136 5.15 -10.30 -3.07
C GLN A 136 5.72 -9.65 -1.81
N PHE A 137 4.94 -9.70 -0.73
CA PHE A 137 5.32 -9.20 0.58
C PHE A 137 4.87 -10.16 1.68
N PHE A 138 5.44 -10.04 2.84
CA PHE A 138 4.99 -10.75 4.03
C PHE A 138 4.85 -9.82 5.24
N ILE A 139 4.05 -10.26 6.19
CA ILE A 139 3.88 -9.60 7.49
C ILE A 139 4.24 -10.62 8.55
N THR A 140 5.18 -10.27 9.43
CA THR A 140 5.63 -11.14 10.51
C THR A 140 4.54 -11.33 11.56
N HIS A 141 4.45 -12.53 12.12
CA HIS A 141 3.59 -12.85 13.27
C HIS A 141 4.41 -13.02 14.55
N LYS A 142 5.70 -13.35 14.42
CA LYS A 142 6.63 -13.52 15.54
C LYS A 142 8.02 -13.06 15.17
#